data_997669395d4fa4db60f43136b6adcb64
#
_entry.id   997669395d4fa4db60f43136b6adcb64
#
_cell.length_a   1.000
_cell.length_b   1.000
_cell.length_c   1.000
_cell.angle_alpha   90.00
_cell.angle_beta   90.00
_cell.angle_gamma   90.00
#
_symmetry.space_group_name_H-M   'P 1'
#
loop_
_entity.id
_entity.type
_entity.pdbx_description
1 polymer ?
#
loop_
_entity_poly.entity_id
_entity_poly.type
_entity_poly.pdbx_seq_one_letter_code
_entity_poly.pdbx_strand_id
1 'polypeptide(L)'
;MSVQSVSLYYREGSSDKEYHAAIEPAGPRFVVNFAYGRRGTTLNTGTKTNVPVDLERARTIFDNLVREKTAKGYTPGESGTPYQHSDKAQQATD
;
A
#
# COMPACT_ATOMS: atom_id res chain seq x y z
N MET A 1 -5.93 1.48 -13.73
CA MET A 1 -5.17 0.23 -13.53
C MET A 1 -3.93 0.51 -12.69
N SER A 2 -3.68 -0.32 -11.69
CA SER A 2 -2.53 -0.13 -10.81
C SER A 2 -1.29 -0.81 -11.38
N VAL A 3 -0.15 -0.14 -11.23
CA VAL A 3 1.14 -0.72 -11.56
C VAL A 3 1.53 -1.71 -10.47
N GLN A 4 1.23 -1.34 -9.23
CA GLN A 4 1.55 -2.15 -8.06
C GLN A 4 0.55 -1.80 -6.98
N SER A 5 0.09 -2.78 -6.22
CA SER A 5 -0.85 -2.51 -5.15
C SER A 5 -0.67 -3.52 -4.02
N VAL A 6 -1.16 -3.15 -2.84
CA VAL A 6 -1.13 -4.02 -1.68
C VAL A 6 -2.33 -3.72 -0.80
N SER A 7 -2.85 -4.76 -0.17
CA SER A 7 -3.90 -4.63 0.83
C SER A 7 -3.36 -5.18 2.14
N LEU A 8 -3.44 -4.37 3.19
CA LEU A 8 -2.92 -4.72 4.50
C LEU A 8 -4.04 -4.67 5.52
N TYR A 9 -3.95 -5.52 6.52
CA TYR A 9 -5.01 -5.64 7.53
C TYR A 9 -4.39 -5.68 8.92
N TYR A 10 -5.10 -5.10 9.86
CA TYR A 10 -4.68 -5.07 11.26
C TYR A 10 -5.83 -5.54 12.13
N ARG A 11 -5.59 -6.58 12.91
CA ARG A 11 -6.58 -7.12 13.83
C ARG A 11 -5.95 -7.31 15.17
N GLU A 12 -6.52 -6.65 16.16
CA GLU A 12 -6.06 -6.85 17.53
C GLU A 12 -7.17 -6.40 18.46
N GLY A 13 -7.67 -7.31 19.30
CA GLY A 13 -8.78 -7.00 20.18
C GLY A 13 -9.99 -6.62 19.37
N SER A 14 -10.56 -5.46 19.65
CA SER A 14 -11.71 -4.95 18.91
C SER A 14 -11.32 -4.15 17.67
N SER A 15 -10.02 -3.97 17.45
CA SER A 15 -9.54 -3.25 16.27
C SER A 15 -9.55 -4.16 15.05
N ASP A 16 -10.13 -3.68 13.96
CA ASP A 16 -10.19 -4.42 12.70
C ASP A 16 -10.11 -3.40 11.59
N LYS A 17 -8.90 -3.18 11.09
CA LYS A 17 -8.62 -2.09 10.15
C LYS A 17 -8.03 -2.62 8.87
N GLU A 18 -8.21 -1.86 7.80
CA GLU A 18 -7.60 -2.19 6.52
C GLU A 18 -6.90 -0.97 5.96
N TYR A 19 -5.85 -1.20 5.20
CA TYR A 19 -5.07 -0.17 4.56
C TYR A 19 -4.66 -0.66 3.17
N HIS A 20 -5.03 0.09 2.16
CA HIS A 20 -4.73 -0.25 0.77
C HIS A 20 -3.85 0.84 0.17
N ALA A 21 -2.89 0.44 -0.63
CA ALA A 21 -2.02 1.38 -1.32
C ALA A 21 -1.81 0.91 -2.74
N ALA A 22 -1.63 1.84 -3.66
CA ALA A 22 -1.44 1.50 -5.06
C ALA A 22 -0.63 2.57 -5.77
N ILE A 23 0.23 2.12 -6.69
CA ILE A 23 0.88 3.00 -7.63
C ILE A 23 0.02 3.02 -8.88
N GLU A 24 -0.43 4.19 -9.29
CA GLU A 24 -1.32 4.32 -10.43
C GLU A 24 -0.75 5.32 -11.44
N PRO A 25 -0.97 5.07 -12.73
CA PRO A 25 -0.46 5.99 -13.75
C PRO A 25 -1.22 7.31 -13.72
N ALA A 26 -0.51 8.39 -13.98
CA ALA A 26 -1.06 9.73 -14.06
C ALA A 26 -0.37 10.41 -15.23
N GLY A 27 -0.88 10.16 -16.44
CA GLY A 27 -0.20 10.59 -17.67
C GLY A 27 1.09 9.79 -17.82
N PRO A 28 2.20 10.47 -18.14
CA PRO A 28 3.49 9.78 -18.28
C PRO A 28 4.17 9.48 -16.96
N ARG A 29 3.56 9.87 -15.84
CA ARG A 29 4.13 9.68 -14.51
C ARG A 29 3.19 8.88 -13.64
N PHE A 30 3.42 8.90 -12.32
CA PHE A 30 2.71 8.01 -11.40
C PHE A 30 2.39 8.71 -10.10
N VAL A 31 1.33 8.23 -9.44
CA VAL A 31 0.96 8.70 -8.11
C VAL A 31 0.83 7.48 -7.21
N VAL A 32 0.95 7.72 -5.89
CA VAL A 32 0.75 6.68 -4.89
C VAL A 32 -0.50 7.04 -4.11
N ASN A 33 -1.55 6.27 -4.32
CA ASN A 33 -2.84 6.48 -3.68
C ASN A 33 -3.03 5.48 -2.55
N PHE A 34 -3.82 5.87 -1.54
CA PHE A 34 -4.10 4.98 -0.43
C PHE A 34 -5.54 5.14 0.02
N ALA A 35 -6.04 4.11 0.71
CA ALA A 35 -7.36 4.11 1.31
C ALA A 35 -7.25 3.31 2.61
N TYR A 36 -7.89 3.79 3.68
CA TYR A 36 -7.79 3.12 4.96
C TYR A 36 -9.03 3.37 5.82
N GLY A 37 -9.21 2.52 6.81
CA GLY A 37 -10.30 2.69 7.74
C GLY A 37 -10.64 1.40 8.43
N ARG A 38 -11.76 1.43 9.15
CA ARG A 38 -12.29 0.26 9.82
C ARG A 38 -12.85 -0.67 8.76
N ARG A 39 -12.56 -1.95 8.91
CA ARG A 39 -13.01 -2.96 7.95
C ARG A 39 -14.51 -2.94 7.83
N GLY A 40 -14.98 -2.93 6.59
CA GLY A 40 -16.42 -2.93 6.32
C GLY A 40 -17.07 -1.57 6.29
N THR A 41 -16.29 -0.50 6.48
CA THR A 41 -16.84 0.85 6.40
C THR A 41 -16.30 1.55 5.16
N THR A 42 -16.85 2.74 4.89
CA THR A 42 -16.34 3.60 3.83
C THR A 42 -14.93 4.05 4.20
N LEU A 43 -13.99 3.82 3.32
CA LEU A 43 -12.59 4.11 3.61
C LEU A 43 -12.26 5.57 3.31
N ASN A 44 -11.32 6.11 4.10
CA ASN A 44 -10.74 7.42 3.84
C ASN A 44 -9.67 7.24 2.77
N THR A 45 -9.64 8.15 1.79
CA THR A 45 -8.69 8.05 0.68
C THR A 45 -7.78 9.25 0.64
N GLY A 46 -6.61 9.07 0.02
CA GLY A 46 -5.68 10.16 -0.14
C GLY A 46 -4.58 9.78 -1.11
N THR A 47 -3.67 10.72 -1.32
CA THR A 47 -2.54 10.54 -2.22
C THR A 47 -1.28 10.99 -1.52
N LYS A 48 -0.23 10.16 -1.56
CA LYS A 48 1.03 10.47 -0.91
C LYS A 48 1.90 11.43 -1.73
N THR A 49 1.65 11.51 -3.04
CA THR A 49 2.42 12.36 -3.93
C THR A 49 1.65 13.65 -4.18
N ASN A 50 2.29 14.81 -3.96
CA ASN A 50 1.65 16.10 -4.25
C ASN A 50 1.51 16.32 -5.75
N VAL A 51 2.48 15.82 -6.50
CA VAL A 51 2.47 15.87 -7.96
C VAL A 51 2.90 14.50 -8.46
N PRO A 52 2.53 14.16 -9.70
CA PRO A 52 2.98 12.87 -10.25
C PRO A 52 4.50 12.80 -10.32
N VAL A 53 5.03 11.61 -10.08
CA VAL A 53 6.48 11.36 -10.02
C VAL A 53 6.83 10.21 -10.95
N ASP A 54 8.12 9.99 -11.19
CA ASP A 54 8.51 8.86 -12.01
C ASP A 54 8.29 7.55 -11.26
N LEU A 55 8.38 6.44 -11.96
CA LEU A 55 8.05 5.14 -11.41
C LEU A 55 8.99 4.76 -10.26
N GLU A 56 10.27 5.08 -10.40
CA GLU A 56 11.23 4.73 -9.36
C GLU A 56 10.91 5.45 -8.06
N ARG A 57 10.59 6.74 -8.17
CA ARG A 57 10.20 7.52 -6.98
C ARG A 57 8.90 6.98 -6.39
N ALA A 58 7.94 6.64 -7.24
CA ALA A 58 6.67 6.10 -6.77
C ALA A 58 6.89 4.80 -6.00
N ARG A 59 7.77 3.93 -6.49
CA ARG A 59 8.08 2.68 -5.81
C ARG A 59 8.73 2.91 -4.45
N THR A 60 9.62 3.89 -4.37
CA THR A 60 10.26 4.23 -3.10
C THR A 60 9.21 4.68 -2.09
N ILE A 61 8.30 5.57 -2.52
CA ILE A 61 7.24 6.06 -1.65
C ILE A 61 6.33 4.91 -1.22
N PHE A 62 5.95 4.06 -2.17
CA PHE A 62 5.10 2.91 -1.91
C PHE A 62 5.74 1.95 -0.91
N ASP A 63 7.01 1.60 -1.12
CA ASP A 63 7.72 0.68 -0.24
C ASP A 63 7.86 1.24 1.16
N ASN A 64 8.16 2.53 1.28
CA ASN A 64 8.29 3.17 2.59
C ASN A 64 6.95 3.16 3.32
N LEU A 65 5.86 3.39 2.58
CA LEU A 65 4.53 3.38 3.16
C LEU A 65 4.18 1.99 3.69
N VAL A 66 4.44 0.95 2.89
CA VAL A 66 4.17 -0.42 3.30
C VAL A 66 5.02 -0.80 4.51
N ARG A 67 6.29 -0.41 4.49
CA ARG A 67 7.20 -0.71 5.61
C ARG A 67 6.72 -0.05 6.89
N GLU A 68 6.25 1.19 6.79
CA GLU A 68 5.73 1.91 7.94
C GLU A 68 4.52 1.20 8.52
N LYS A 69 3.59 0.75 7.67
CA LYS A 69 2.37 0.10 8.16
C LYS A 69 2.65 -1.29 8.70
N THR A 70 3.54 -2.05 8.07
CA THR A 70 3.87 -3.37 8.61
C THR A 70 4.60 -3.26 9.93
N ALA A 71 5.37 -2.19 10.14
CA ALA A 71 6.02 -1.95 11.42
C ALA A 71 5.00 -1.68 12.52
N LYS A 72 3.80 -1.22 12.15
CA LYS A 72 2.73 -0.96 13.13
C LYS A 72 1.85 -2.18 13.35
N GLY A 73 2.13 -3.29 12.68
CA GLY A 73 1.38 -4.52 12.88
C GLY A 73 0.44 -4.90 11.76
N TYR A 74 0.34 -4.10 10.70
CA TYR A 74 -0.47 -4.48 9.54
C TYR A 74 0.20 -5.63 8.80
N THR A 75 -0.61 -6.55 8.27
CA THR A 75 -0.09 -7.69 7.50
C THR A 75 -0.93 -7.85 6.24
N PRO A 76 -0.35 -8.43 5.18
CA PRO A 76 -1.10 -8.65 3.94
C PRO A 76 -2.10 -9.79 4.12
N GLY A 77 -3.29 -9.56 3.58
CA GLY A 77 -4.34 -10.57 3.59
C GLY A 77 -4.90 -10.84 4.97
N GLU A 78 -6.03 -11.50 5.01
CA GLU A 78 -6.70 -11.80 6.26
C GLU A 78 -6.00 -12.92 7.01
N SER A 79 -5.11 -13.62 6.33
CA SER A 79 -4.37 -14.71 6.94
C SER A 79 -3.27 -14.22 7.88
N GLY A 80 -2.94 -12.93 7.82
CA GLY A 80 -1.86 -12.39 8.62
C GLY A 80 -0.47 -12.64 8.04
N THR A 81 -0.41 -13.07 6.79
CA THR A 81 0.88 -13.31 6.15
C THR A 81 1.67 -12.01 6.02
N PRO A 82 2.90 -11.96 6.50
CA PRO A 82 3.68 -10.72 6.40
C PRO A 82 3.94 -10.32 4.96
N TYR A 83 3.94 -9.02 4.73
CA TYR A 83 4.25 -8.49 3.43
C TYR A 83 5.70 -8.82 3.07
N GLN A 84 5.92 -9.24 1.84
CA GLN A 84 7.25 -9.53 1.35
C GLN A 84 7.52 -8.63 0.15
N HIS A 85 8.63 -7.91 0.23
CA HIS A 85 9.04 -7.06 -0.88
C HIS A 85 9.37 -7.92 -2.08
N SER A 86 8.79 -7.59 -3.20
CA SER A 86 9.16 -8.21 -4.45
C SER A 86 10.30 -7.39 -5.03
N ASP A 87 11.40 -7.95 -5.02
CA ASP A 87 12.55 -7.26 -5.62
C ASP A 87 12.77 -7.71 -7.01
N LYS A 88 12.27 -8.30 -6.16
CA LYS A 88 12.13 -8.85 -6.68
C LYS A 88 11.33 -9.20 -7.00
N ALA A 89 11.27 -9.07 -6.68
CA ALA A 89 10.22 -9.20 -6.92
C ALA A 89 9.78 -9.34 -6.87
N GLN A 90 10.09 -9.52 -6.94
CA GLN A 90 9.32 -9.45 -6.94
C GLN A 90 9.06 -9.40 -6.89
N GLN A 91 9.68 -9.61 -7.07
CA GLN A 91 9.19 -9.35 -7.05
C GLN A 91 8.86 -9.17 -7.09
N ALA A 92 9.54 -9.26 -7.27
CA ALA A 92 9.03 -8.94 -7.32
C ALA A 92 9.09 -8.69 -7.36
N THR A 93 9.64 -8.70 -7.73
CA THR A 93 9.44 -8.35 -7.78
C THR A 93 9.54 -8.02 -7.71
N ASP A 94 9.98 -8.14 -8.01
CA ASP A 94 9.86 -7.76 -7.94
C ASP A 94 9.89 -7.62 -7.83
#